data_078aae5b4a91ffc2a6ddc19229afefbd
#
_entry.id   078aae5b4a91ffc2a6ddc19229afefbd
#
_cell.length_a   1.000
_cell.length_b   1.000
_cell.length_c   1.000
_cell.angle_alpha   90.00
_cell.angle_beta   90.00
_cell.angle_gamma   90.00
#
_symmetry.space_group_name_H-M   'P 1'
#
loop_
_entity.id
_entity.type
_entity.pdbx_description
1 polymer ?
#
loop_
_entity_poly.entity_id
_entity_poly.type
_entity_poly.pdbx_seq_one_letter_code
_entity_poly.pdbx_strand_id
1 'polypeptide(L)'
;MSVNPLSASPTVLAQPTLFAAIPGFGPTAGGNTVLLIGANLGGATSVTFGGTPATILSQDPLGFLITVAAPPHAAGNAPVVVTTPAGASTPANYTYVAPPVTPPPTVAGIVPSSGPTSGGTPFTIVGTDLTGASVTFGGVPATAVNVIGGVLLTGLTPAGAAGNVPVQVTTPAGSATVPGGFTYVAPAPPAATAITPATGPAAGGTPFVITGSNLSGAQVTFGGVPATNVVVDPTGTFAAGLTPAGAAGNAAVVVTTPAGSATVPGGFTYTA
;
A
#
# COMPACT_ATOMS: atom_id res chain seq x y z
N MET A 1 -65.07 46.02 52.05
CA MET A 1 -65.19 44.97 51.04
C MET A 1 -63.79 44.52 50.72
N SER A 2 -63.39 43.34 51.22
CA SER A 2 -62.06 42.73 50.94
C SER A 2 -62.22 41.97 49.68
N VAL A 3 -61.50 42.39 48.59
CA VAL A 3 -61.42 41.65 47.37
C VAL A 3 -60.35 40.55 47.52
N ASN A 4 -60.81 39.31 47.55
CA ASN A 4 -59.97 38.13 47.60
C ASN A 4 -59.24 38.02 46.26
N PRO A 5 -57.87 38.00 46.19
CA PRO A 5 -57.20 37.78 44.97
C PRO A 5 -57.46 36.37 44.45
N LEU A 6 -57.98 36.26 43.21
CA LEU A 6 -58.16 35.00 42.51
C LEU A 6 -56.81 34.25 42.51
N SER A 7 -56.77 33.18 43.27
CA SER A 7 -55.64 32.22 43.20
C SER A 7 -55.64 31.63 41.81
N ALA A 8 -54.63 32.00 41.04
CA ALA A 8 -54.35 31.36 39.72
C ALA A 8 -54.14 29.88 40.04
N SER A 9 -55.02 29.02 39.57
CA SER A 9 -54.78 27.57 39.57
C SER A 9 -53.44 27.27 38.85
N PRO A 10 -52.59 26.45 39.43
CA PRO A 10 -51.37 26.09 38.79
C PRO A 10 -51.66 25.45 37.41
N THR A 11 -51.18 26.04 36.32
CA THR A 11 -51.30 25.47 34.99
C THR A 11 -50.46 24.17 34.97
N VAL A 12 -51.16 23.02 35.04
CA VAL A 12 -50.52 21.72 34.90
C VAL A 12 -50.04 21.63 33.43
N LEU A 13 -48.76 21.76 33.22
CA LEU A 13 -48.14 21.56 31.91
C LEU A 13 -48.31 20.08 31.53
N ALA A 14 -48.82 19.83 30.31
CA ALA A 14 -48.96 18.47 29.81
C ALA A 14 -47.58 17.85 29.55
N GLN A 15 -47.38 16.62 30.01
CA GLN A 15 -46.13 15.92 29.84
C GLN A 15 -45.78 15.71 28.33
N PRO A 16 -44.53 15.80 27.96
CA PRO A 16 -44.11 15.52 26.59
C PRO A 16 -44.30 14.05 26.23
N THR A 17 -44.68 13.76 25.00
CA THR A 17 -44.78 12.41 24.45
C THR A 17 -44.02 12.37 23.17
N LEU A 18 -43.02 11.49 23.07
CA LEU A 18 -42.23 11.28 21.87
C LEU A 18 -42.76 10.05 21.10
N PHE A 19 -43.13 10.24 19.82
CA PHE A 19 -43.71 9.19 18.99
C PHE A 19 -42.62 8.50 18.14
N ALA A 20 -41.70 9.27 17.55
CA ALA A 20 -40.68 8.76 16.63
C ALA A 20 -39.44 9.65 16.56
N ALA A 21 -38.32 9.01 16.24
CA ALA A 21 -37.12 9.65 15.76
C ALA A 21 -36.91 9.27 14.26
N ILE A 22 -36.69 10.24 13.38
CA ILE A 22 -36.55 10.00 11.93
C ILE A 22 -35.32 10.69 11.42
N PRO A 23 -34.34 9.94 10.81
CA PRO A 23 -34.31 8.47 10.73
C PRO A 23 -34.19 7.84 12.11
N GLY A 24 -34.68 6.60 12.24
CA GLY A 24 -34.63 5.82 13.51
C GLY A 24 -33.27 5.17 13.72
N PHE A 25 -32.27 5.48 12.89
CA PHE A 25 -30.90 4.97 12.98
C PHE A 25 -29.88 5.96 12.45
N GLY A 26 -28.61 5.79 12.82
CA GLY A 26 -27.49 6.58 12.34
C GLY A 26 -26.14 6.01 12.75
N PRO A 27 -25.04 6.64 12.34
CA PRO A 27 -23.69 6.16 12.60
C PRO A 27 -23.30 6.33 14.09
N THR A 28 -22.43 5.47 14.58
CA THR A 28 -21.86 5.56 15.93
C THR A 28 -21.10 6.87 16.19
N ALA A 29 -20.57 7.48 15.14
CA ALA A 29 -19.90 8.79 15.22
C ALA A 29 -20.88 9.95 15.54
N GLY A 30 -22.20 9.73 15.39
CA GLY A 30 -23.21 10.78 15.53
C GLY A 30 -23.12 11.84 14.43
N GLY A 31 -23.59 13.05 14.73
CA GLY A 31 -23.56 14.21 13.83
C GLY A 31 -24.69 14.27 12.81
N ASN A 32 -25.40 13.19 12.57
CA ASN A 32 -26.54 13.19 11.65
C ASN A 32 -27.75 13.89 12.28
N THR A 33 -28.51 14.57 11.45
CA THR A 33 -29.73 15.25 11.84
C THR A 33 -30.86 14.25 12.03
N VAL A 34 -31.57 14.35 13.16
CA VAL A 34 -32.70 13.52 13.51
C VAL A 34 -33.91 14.43 13.81
N LEU A 35 -35.01 14.15 13.16
CA LEU A 35 -36.31 14.80 13.46
C LEU A 35 -37.07 13.99 14.50
N LEU A 36 -37.36 14.60 15.60
CA LEU A 36 -38.18 14.04 16.67
C LEU A 36 -39.61 14.51 16.51
N ILE A 37 -40.55 13.58 16.47
CA ILE A 37 -41.99 13.83 16.30
C ILE A 37 -42.72 13.43 17.58
N GLY A 38 -43.53 14.31 18.09
CA GLY A 38 -44.25 14.04 19.34
C GLY A 38 -45.36 15.04 19.61
N ALA A 39 -45.75 15.13 20.87
CA ALA A 39 -46.68 16.12 21.39
C ALA A 39 -46.16 16.75 22.68
N ASN A 40 -46.49 18.01 22.92
CA ASN A 40 -46.04 18.79 24.06
C ASN A 40 -44.50 18.90 24.18
N LEU A 41 -43.79 18.88 23.06
CA LEU A 41 -42.32 18.98 23.01
C LEU A 41 -41.83 20.44 23.10
N GLY A 42 -42.74 21.42 23.09
CA GLY A 42 -42.38 22.84 23.15
C GLY A 42 -41.62 23.20 24.43
N GLY A 43 -40.60 24.04 24.28
CA GLY A 43 -39.73 24.44 25.40
C GLY A 43 -38.83 23.31 25.91
N ALA A 44 -38.49 22.34 25.06
CA ALA A 44 -37.55 21.29 25.42
C ALA A 44 -36.21 21.88 25.88
N THR A 45 -35.80 21.49 27.07
CA THR A 45 -34.51 21.93 27.67
C THR A 45 -33.37 21.00 27.41
N SER A 46 -33.67 19.72 27.14
CA SER A 46 -32.65 18.72 26.74
C SER A 46 -33.26 17.59 25.93
N VAL A 47 -32.41 16.99 25.09
CA VAL A 47 -32.67 15.72 24.39
C VAL A 47 -31.49 14.81 24.65
N THR A 48 -31.74 13.57 24.99
CA THR A 48 -30.65 12.57 25.18
C THR A 48 -30.89 11.34 24.33
N PHE A 49 -29.80 10.71 23.86
CA PHE A 49 -29.77 9.43 23.20
C PHE A 49 -28.99 8.45 24.08
N GLY A 50 -29.66 7.45 24.65
CA GLY A 50 -29.06 6.55 25.61
C GLY A 50 -28.42 7.26 26.82
N GLY A 51 -28.98 8.40 27.22
CA GLY A 51 -28.47 9.26 28.31
C GLY A 51 -27.41 10.29 27.82
N THR A 52 -26.87 10.19 26.61
CA THR A 52 -25.90 11.16 26.05
C THR A 52 -26.62 12.37 25.48
N PRO A 53 -26.26 13.62 25.89
CA PRO A 53 -26.92 14.82 25.41
C PRO A 53 -26.75 15.05 23.92
N ALA A 54 -27.84 15.40 23.24
CA ALA A 54 -27.88 15.82 21.84
C ALA A 54 -27.93 17.33 21.71
N THR A 55 -27.43 17.88 20.61
CA THR A 55 -27.57 19.30 20.29
C THR A 55 -28.94 19.55 19.65
N ILE A 56 -29.76 20.38 20.27
CA ILE A 56 -31.02 20.84 19.68
C ILE A 56 -30.69 21.88 18.62
N LEU A 57 -31.09 21.61 17.38
CA LEU A 57 -30.89 22.49 16.23
C LEU A 57 -32.07 23.43 16.01
N SER A 58 -33.29 22.93 16.17
CA SER A 58 -34.51 23.72 16.09
C SER A 58 -35.65 23.08 16.87
N GLN A 59 -36.61 23.91 17.29
CA GLN A 59 -37.84 23.48 17.93
C GLN A 59 -39.03 24.15 17.24
N ASP A 60 -40.06 23.36 16.98
CA ASP A 60 -41.33 23.90 16.46
C ASP A 60 -42.09 24.64 17.56
N PRO A 61 -42.56 25.88 17.32
CA PRO A 61 -43.36 26.63 18.31
C PRO A 61 -44.62 25.92 18.74
N LEU A 62 -45.19 25.05 17.94
CA LEU A 62 -46.39 24.28 18.26
C LEU A 62 -46.10 23.04 19.14
N GLY A 63 -44.82 22.71 19.31
CA GLY A 63 -44.38 21.62 20.16
C GLY A 63 -44.60 20.22 19.60
N PHE A 64 -44.64 20.07 18.28
CA PHE A 64 -44.75 18.76 17.63
C PHE A 64 -43.43 18.22 17.09
N LEU A 65 -42.50 19.12 16.81
CA LEU A 65 -41.24 18.76 16.10
C LEU A 65 -40.02 19.34 16.84
N ILE A 66 -38.96 18.53 16.95
CA ILE A 66 -37.64 19.00 17.37
C ILE A 66 -36.61 18.38 16.39
N THR A 67 -35.71 19.20 15.88
CA THR A 67 -34.59 18.73 15.09
C THR A 67 -33.34 18.74 15.97
N VAL A 68 -32.61 17.63 16.00
CA VAL A 68 -31.40 17.47 16.81
C VAL A 68 -30.27 16.91 15.98
N ALA A 69 -29.01 17.16 16.39
CA ALA A 69 -27.85 16.39 15.95
C ALA A 69 -27.63 15.25 16.95
N ALA A 70 -27.65 14.01 16.45
CA ALA A 70 -27.41 12.83 17.28
C ALA A 70 -25.96 12.87 17.83
N PRO A 71 -25.76 12.62 19.14
CA PRO A 71 -24.40 12.56 19.71
C PRO A 71 -23.68 11.28 19.29
N PRO A 72 -22.34 11.20 19.43
CA PRO A 72 -21.61 9.93 19.32
C PRO A 72 -22.08 8.95 20.39
N HIS A 73 -22.22 7.67 20.00
CA HIS A 73 -22.67 6.62 20.93
C HIS A 73 -22.16 5.25 20.46
N ALA A 74 -22.03 4.30 21.37
CA ALA A 74 -21.74 2.91 21.03
C ALA A 74 -22.84 2.31 20.14
N ALA A 75 -22.47 1.34 19.29
CA ALA A 75 -23.45 0.62 18.47
C ALA A 75 -24.50 -0.06 19.32
N GLY A 76 -25.74 -0.05 18.85
CA GLY A 76 -26.86 -0.63 19.54
C GLY A 76 -28.04 0.33 19.69
N ASN A 77 -29.06 -0.10 20.42
CA ASN A 77 -30.28 0.70 20.68
C ASN A 77 -30.02 1.74 21.77
N ALA A 78 -30.35 2.99 21.49
CA ALA A 78 -30.26 4.11 22.39
C ALA A 78 -31.65 4.74 22.53
N PRO A 79 -32.29 4.69 23.71
CA PRO A 79 -33.56 5.36 23.92
C PRO A 79 -33.37 6.88 23.82
N VAL A 80 -34.23 7.54 23.05
CA VAL A 80 -34.27 9.00 22.93
C VAL A 80 -35.31 9.55 23.87
N VAL A 81 -34.92 10.50 24.72
CA VAL A 81 -35.78 11.14 25.71
C VAL A 81 -35.70 12.65 25.53
N VAL A 82 -36.85 13.30 25.45
CA VAL A 82 -36.99 14.76 25.45
C VAL A 82 -37.42 15.20 26.84
N THR A 83 -36.75 16.18 27.43
CA THR A 83 -37.10 16.78 28.70
C THR A 83 -37.62 18.20 28.50
N THR A 84 -38.78 18.49 29.05
CA THR A 84 -39.39 19.82 29.08
C THR A 84 -39.63 20.25 30.56
N PRO A 85 -40.01 21.49 30.83
CA PRO A 85 -40.43 21.90 32.19
C PRO A 85 -41.57 21.05 32.79
N ALA A 86 -42.37 20.35 31.97
CA ALA A 86 -43.42 19.43 32.41
C ALA A 86 -42.92 18.03 32.78
N GLY A 87 -41.63 17.71 32.48
CA GLY A 87 -41.03 16.41 32.74
C GLY A 87 -40.39 15.78 31.54
N ALA A 88 -40.05 14.50 31.64
CA ALA A 88 -39.43 13.71 30.57
C ALA A 88 -40.47 12.97 29.72
N SER A 89 -40.23 12.82 28.43
CA SER A 89 -41.06 12.05 27.50
C SER A 89 -40.96 10.55 27.72
N THR A 90 -41.92 9.80 27.19
CA THR A 90 -41.71 8.39 26.86
C THR A 90 -40.52 8.27 25.86
N PRO A 91 -39.69 7.24 26.01
CA PRO A 91 -38.55 7.07 25.11
C PRO A 91 -38.97 6.58 23.70
N ALA A 92 -38.38 7.15 22.65
CA ALA A 92 -38.40 6.57 21.31
C ALA A 92 -37.13 5.79 21.06
N ASN A 93 -37.19 4.79 20.16
CA ASN A 93 -36.00 4.01 19.80
C ASN A 93 -35.18 4.68 18.72
N TYR A 94 -33.86 4.65 18.88
CA TYR A 94 -32.88 5.02 17.88
C TYR A 94 -31.73 4.01 17.88
N THR A 95 -31.29 3.55 16.72
CA THR A 95 -30.26 2.52 16.63
C THR A 95 -28.96 3.09 16.07
N TYR A 96 -27.89 3.01 16.82
CA TYR A 96 -26.55 3.32 16.35
C TYR A 96 -25.96 2.13 15.61
N VAL A 97 -25.53 2.36 14.36
CA VAL A 97 -24.94 1.34 13.47
C VAL A 97 -23.45 1.60 13.37
N ALA A 98 -22.64 0.60 13.72
CA ALA A 98 -21.21 0.66 13.51
C ALA A 98 -20.90 0.65 11.99
N PRO A 99 -19.87 1.36 11.54
CA PRO A 99 -19.40 1.22 10.17
C PRO A 99 -19.03 -0.25 9.90
N PRO A 100 -19.22 -0.74 8.66
CA PRO A 100 -18.81 -2.10 8.29
C PRO A 100 -17.30 -2.26 8.56
N VAL A 101 -16.93 -3.32 9.27
CA VAL A 101 -15.52 -3.67 9.48
C VAL A 101 -15.03 -4.34 8.20
N THR A 102 -14.07 -3.73 7.52
CA THR A 102 -13.35 -4.39 6.43
C THR A 102 -12.36 -5.38 7.05
N PRO A 103 -12.39 -6.67 6.71
CA PRO A 103 -11.41 -7.61 7.23
C PRO A 103 -10.00 -7.27 6.71
N PRO A 104 -8.94 -7.66 7.44
CA PRO A 104 -7.57 -7.52 6.94
C PRO A 104 -7.37 -8.39 5.70
N PRO A 105 -6.41 -8.04 4.82
CA PRO A 105 -6.14 -8.82 3.61
C PRO A 105 -5.63 -10.22 3.95
N THR A 106 -5.94 -11.19 3.09
CA THR A 106 -5.27 -12.50 3.09
C THR A 106 -4.53 -12.68 1.77
N VAL A 107 -3.42 -13.41 1.79
CA VAL A 107 -2.59 -13.68 0.60
C VAL A 107 -2.21 -15.15 0.54
N ALA A 108 -2.34 -15.76 -0.63
CA ALA A 108 -2.03 -17.17 -0.86
C ALA A 108 -0.56 -17.38 -1.31
N GLY A 109 -0.02 -16.46 -2.11
CA GLY A 109 1.35 -16.56 -2.64
C GLY A 109 1.63 -15.51 -3.69
N ILE A 110 2.85 -15.54 -4.23
CA ILE A 110 3.34 -14.67 -5.29
C ILE A 110 3.88 -15.49 -6.47
N VAL A 111 3.61 -15.06 -7.69
CA VAL A 111 4.13 -15.69 -8.91
C VAL A 111 4.66 -14.60 -9.85
N PRO A 112 5.93 -14.72 -10.33
CA PRO A 112 6.96 -15.67 -9.88
C PRO A 112 7.43 -15.38 -8.45
N SER A 113 8.03 -16.36 -7.79
CA SER A 113 8.57 -16.24 -6.43
C SER A 113 10.04 -15.81 -6.41
N SER A 114 10.63 -15.55 -7.59
CA SER A 114 12.02 -15.08 -7.71
C SER A 114 12.20 -14.19 -8.95
N GLY A 115 13.25 -13.36 -8.93
CA GLY A 115 13.64 -12.50 -10.04
C GLY A 115 15.00 -11.86 -9.81
N PRO A 116 15.51 -11.08 -10.79
CA PRO A 116 16.83 -10.47 -10.72
C PRO A 116 16.90 -9.36 -9.65
N THR A 117 18.10 -9.14 -9.13
CA THR A 117 18.37 -8.05 -8.16
C THR A 117 18.10 -6.66 -8.71
N SER A 118 18.10 -6.49 -10.03
CA SER A 118 17.73 -5.23 -10.70
C SER A 118 16.25 -4.86 -10.54
N GLY A 119 15.41 -5.79 -10.09
CA GLY A 119 13.96 -5.59 -10.02
C GLY A 119 13.30 -5.63 -11.40
N GLY A 120 12.11 -5.02 -11.51
CA GLY A 120 11.34 -4.96 -12.75
C GLY A 120 10.63 -6.27 -13.12
N THR A 121 10.64 -7.28 -12.25
CA THR A 121 9.91 -8.53 -12.48
C THR A 121 8.42 -8.29 -12.32
N PRO A 122 7.58 -8.54 -13.35
CA PRO A 122 6.14 -8.55 -13.20
C PRO A 122 5.72 -9.66 -12.24
N PHE A 123 4.92 -9.32 -11.24
CA PHE A 123 4.42 -10.30 -10.28
C PHE A 123 2.91 -10.26 -10.16
N THR A 124 2.36 -11.36 -9.68
CA THR A 124 0.94 -11.53 -9.35
C THR A 124 0.82 -12.13 -7.95
N ILE A 125 -0.03 -11.54 -7.12
CA ILE A 125 -0.42 -12.05 -5.80
C ILE A 125 -1.92 -12.31 -5.83
N VAL A 126 -2.34 -13.48 -5.33
CA VAL A 126 -3.74 -13.86 -5.17
C VAL A 126 -4.09 -13.80 -3.69
N GLY A 127 -5.26 -13.24 -3.37
CA GLY A 127 -5.71 -13.09 -2.00
C GLY A 127 -7.18 -12.68 -1.88
N THR A 128 -7.56 -12.16 -0.73
CA THR A 128 -8.87 -11.55 -0.48
C THR A 128 -8.69 -10.18 0.19
N ASP A 129 -9.70 -9.34 0.07
CA ASP A 129 -9.76 -8.02 0.72
C ASP A 129 -8.57 -7.11 0.36
N LEU A 130 -8.08 -7.23 -0.90
CA LEU A 130 -6.91 -6.50 -1.40
C LEU A 130 -7.21 -5.06 -1.85
N THR A 131 -8.43 -4.58 -1.71
CA THR A 131 -8.81 -3.24 -2.18
C THR A 131 -7.96 -2.16 -1.49
N GLY A 132 -7.32 -1.29 -2.29
CA GLY A 132 -6.42 -0.25 -1.79
C GLY A 132 -5.06 -0.75 -1.30
N ALA A 133 -4.68 -1.99 -1.67
CA ALA A 133 -3.43 -2.58 -1.22
C ALA A 133 -2.19 -1.91 -1.82
N SER A 134 -1.16 -1.79 -0.99
CA SER A 134 0.22 -1.54 -1.36
C SER A 134 1.07 -2.79 -1.07
N VAL A 135 2.21 -2.92 -1.76
CA VAL A 135 3.11 -4.08 -1.62
C VAL A 135 4.53 -3.61 -1.38
N THR A 136 5.22 -4.25 -0.45
CA THR A 136 6.65 -4.02 -0.22
C THR A 136 7.43 -5.32 -0.28
N PHE A 137 8.67 -5.25 -0.78
CA PHE A 137 9.65 -6.34 -0.85
C PHE A 137 10.82 -5.99 0.07
N GLY A 138 10.95 -6.67 1.20
CA GLY A 138 11.95 -6.31 2.21
C GLY A 138 11.81 -4.87 2.72
N GLY A 139 10.61 -4.31 2.74
CA GLY A 139 10.34 -2.91 3.09
C GLY A 139 10.42 -1.92 1.92
N VAL A 140 10.91 -2.31 0.74
CA VAL A 140 10.99 -1.44 -0.45
C VAL A 140 9.69 -1.53 -1.24
N PRO A 141 9.03 -0.41 -1.57
CA PRO A 141 7.76 -0.41 -2.29
C PRO A 141 7.85 -0.99 -3.71
N ALA A 142 6.88 -1.81 -4.08
CA ALA A 142 6.64 -2.21 -5.47
C ALA A 142 6.13 -1.03 -6.30
N THR A 143 6.31 -1.11 -7.62
CA THR A 143 5.80 -0.12 -8.57
C THR A 143 4.70 -0.70 -9.46
N ALA A 144 3.92 0.18 -10.11
CA ALA A 144 2.82 -0.20 -11.00
C ALA A 144 1.83 -1.18 -10.36
N VAL A 145 1.58 -1.03 -9.05
CA VAL A 145 0.66 -1.89 -8.31
C VAL A 145 -0.77 -1.63 -8.77
N ASN A 146 -1.47 -2.71 -9.17
CA ASN A 146 -2.87 -2.67 -9.59
C ASN A 146 -3.64 -3.79 -8.91
N VAL A 147 -4.83 -3.49 -8.39
CA VAL A 147 -5.71 -4.46 -7.73
C VAL A 147 -6.95 -4.70 -8.59
N ILE A 148 -7.23 -5.94 -8.89
CA ILE A 148 -8.35 -6.37 -9.76
C ILE A 148 -9.34 -7.16 -8.92
N GLY A 149 -10.56 -6.63 -8.82
CA GLY A 149 -11.67 -7.28 -8.12
C GLY A 149 -11.44 -7.53 -6.62
N GLY A 150 -10.44 -6.90 -6.01
CA GLY A 150 -10.10 -7.12 -4.59
C GLY A 150 -9.47 -8.48 -4.27
N VAL A 151 -9.18 -9.31 -5.30
CA VAL A 151 -8.66 -10.68 -5.13
C VAL A 151 -7.35 -10.95 -5.87
N LEU A 152 -7.02 -10.13 -6.85
CA LEU A 152 -5.81 -10.23 -7.64
C LEU A 152 -5.03 -8.92 -7.57
N LEU A 153 -3.73 -9.00 -7.28
CA LEU A 153 -2.83 -7.87 -7.24
C LEU A 153 -1.65 -8.13 -8.15
N THR A 154 -1.33 -7.16 -9.02
CA THR A 154 -0.21 -7.21 -9.96
C THR A 154 0.71 -6.01 -9.74
N GLY A 155 1.96 -6.11 -10.17
CA GLY A 155 2.92 -5.01 -10.07
C GLY A 155 4.29 -5.39 -10.59
N LEU A 156 5.29 -4.52 -10.36
CA LEU A 156 6.69 -4.75 -10.68
C LEU A 156 7.51 -4.73 -9.40
N THR A 157 8.43 -5.68 -9.25
CA THR A 157 9.34 -5.74 -8.11
C THR A 157 10.31 -4.55 -8.13
N PRO A 158 10.63 -3.97 -6.97
CA PRO A 158 11.73 -3.02 -6.86
C PRO A 158 13.08 -3.72 -7.03
N ALA A 159 14.17 -2.98 -7.22
CA ALA A 159 15.51 -3.52 -7.07
C ALA A 159 15.76 -3.95 -5.62
N GLY A 160 16.54 -5.03 -5.42
CA GLY A 160 16.81 -5.57 -4.10
C GLY A 160 18.14 -6.31 -4.02
N ALA A 161 18.67 -6.48 -2.81
CA ALA A 161 19.84 -7.31 -2.57
C ALA A 161 19.53 -8.80 -2.82
N ALA A 162 20.53 -9.57 -3.29
CA ALA A 162 20.35 -11.01 -3.48
C ALA A 162 19.96 -11.71 -2.17
N GLY A 163 19.02 -12.63 -2.26
CA GLY A 163 18.49 -13.39 -1.15
C GLY A 163 16.97 -13.35 -1.06
N ASN A 164 16.41 -14.08 -0.10
CA ASN A 164 14.98 -14.10 0.16
C ASN A 164 14.58 -12.90 1.02
N VAL A 165 13.53 -12.20 0.62
CA VAL A 165 12.96 -11.06 1.35
C VAL A 165 11.48 -11.29 1.64
N PRO A 166 10.97 -10.79 2.78
CA PRO A 166 9.54 -10.83 3.06
C PRO A 166 8.80 -9.91 2.08
N VAL A 167 7.65 -10.38 1.60
CA VAL A 167 6.71 -9.57 0.81
C VAL A 167 5.50 -9.28 1.66
N GLN A 168 5.21 -8.01 1.88
CA GLN A 168 4.08 -7.56 2.69
C GLN A 168 3.06 -6.82 1.84
N VAL A 169 1.80 -7.21 2.00
CA VAL A 169 0.63 -6.54 1.42
C VAL A 169 -0.06 -5.78 2.52
N THR A 170 -0.30 -4.49 2.34
CA THR A 170 -0.93 -3.61 3.34
C THR A 170 -2.15 -2.92 2.74
N THR A 171 -3.29 -3.00 3.43
CA THR A 171 -4.53 -2.30 3.11
C THR A 171 -4.91 -1.38 4.28
N PRO A 172 -5.90 -0.49 4.15
CA PRO A 172 -6.41 0.29 5.28
C PRO A 172 -6.93 -0.56 6.45
N ALA A 173 -7.30 -1.83 6.20
CA ALA A 173 -7.83 -2.75 7.20
C ALA A 173 -6.74 -3.56 7.93
N GLY A 174 -5.51 -3.56 7.44
CA GLY A 174 -4.40 -4.31 8.02
C GLY A 174 -3.39 -4.78 7.00
N SER A 175 -2.51 -5.72 7.39
CA SER A 175 -1.47 -6.26 6.52
C SER A 175 -1.38 -7.77 6.59
N ALA A 176 -0.89 -8.38 5.49
CA ALA A 176 -0.57 -9.81 5.40
C ALA A 176 0.80 -10.00 4.75
N THR A 177 1.52 -11.02 5.21
CA THR A 177 2.82 -11.40 4.64
C THR A 177 2.62 -12.57 3.67
N VAL A 178 3.21 -12.45 2.47
CA VAL A 178 3.16 -13.52 1.46
C VAL A 178 3.98 -14.71 1.93
N PRO A 179 3.41 -15.92 1.97
CA PRO A 179 4.15 -17.13 2.33
C PRO A 179 5.36 -17.35 1.41
N GLY A 180 6.51 -17.69 1.98
CA GLY A 180 7.76 -17.95 1.27
C GLY A 180 8.51 -16.70 0.79
N GLY A 181 7.88 -15.52 0.80
CA GLY A 181 8.52 -14.28 0.38
C GLY A 181 8.88 -14.26 -1.11
N PHE A 182 9.90 -13.46 -1.47
CA PHE A 182 10.42 -13.35 -2.85
C PHE A 182 11.95 -13.46 -2.82
N THR A 183 12.53 -14.22 -3.75
CA THR A 183 13.99 -14.42 -3.81
C THR A 183 14.60 -13.58 -4.93
N TYR A 184 15.44 -12.61 -4.56
CA TYR A 184 16.28 -11.90 -5.50
C TYR A 184 17.51 -12.73 -5.87
N VAL A 185 17.74 -12.93 -7.17
CA VAL A 185 18.85 -13.71 -7.71
C VAL A 185 19.86 -12.75 -8.33
N ALA A 186 21.07 -12.76 -7.81
CA ALA A 186 22.17 -12.01 -8.44
C ALA A 186 22.48 -12.58 -9.82
N PRO A 187 22.83 -11.75 -10.83
CA PRO A 187 23.32 -12.25 -12.10
C PRO A 187 24.62 -13.04 -11.88
N ALA A 188 24.78 -14.15 -12.61
CA ALA A 188 25.99 -14.95 -12.53
C ALA A 188 27.21 -14.14 -13.04
N PRO A 189 28.38 -14.26 -12.38
CA PRO A 189 29.59 -13.59 -12.84
C PRO A 189 30.00 -14.08 -14.24
N PRO A 190 30.76 -13.26 -15.00
CA PRO A 190 31.28 -13.68 -16.29
C PRO A 190 32.29 -14.85 -16.14
N ALA A 191 32.33 -15.72 -17.13
CA ALA A 191 33.40 -16.69 -17.29
C ALA A 191 34.01 -16.51 -18.68
N ALA A 192 35.32 -16.36 -18.76
CA ALA A 192 36.07 -16.28 -19.99
C ALA A 192 36.90 -17.53 -20.14
N THR A 193 36.82 -18.22 -21.30
CA THR A 193 37.44 -19.50 -21.54
C THR A 193 38.67 -19.42 -22.45
N ALA A 194 38.64 -18.56 -23.46
CA ALA A 194 39.74 -18.37 -24.41
C ALA A 194 39.67 -17.02 -25.11
N ILE A 195 40.80 -16.61 -25.69
CA ILE A 195 40.91 -15.48 -26.63
C ILE A 195 41.55 -15.96 -27.95
N THR A 196 41.02 -15.50 -29.08
CA THR A 196 41.54 -15.82 -30.39
C THR A 196 41.59 -14.56 -31.27
N PRO A 197 42.76 -14.21 -31.86
CA PRO A 197 44.08 -14.78 -31.61
C PRO A 197 44.60 -14.44 -30.20
N ALA A 198 45.53 -15.25 -29.67
CA ALA A 198 46.16 -15.02 -28.39
C ALA A 198 47.46 -14.18 -28.49
N THR A 199 47.81 -13.73 -29.69
CA THR A 199 49.02 -12.93 -29.98
C THR A 199 48.75 -11.85 -31.02
N GLY A 200 49.50 -10.75 -30.95
CA GLY A 200 49.42 -9.67 -31.95
C GLY A 200 50.47 -8.59 -31.71
N PRO A 201 50.61 -7.59 -32.61
CA PRO A 201 51.65 -6.56 -32.53
C PRO A 201 51.42 -5.64 -31.30
N ALA A 202 52.53 -5.13 -30.76
CA ALA A 202 52.54 -4.16 -29.65
C ALA A 202 51.81 -2.85 -30.01
N ALA A 203 51.70 -2.51 -31.29
CA ALA A 203 50.91 -1.35 -31.75
C ALA A 203 49.39 -1.47 -31.48
N GLY A 204 48.91 -2.67 -31.20
CA GLY A 204 47.48 -2.93 -31.00
C GLY A 204 46.71 -3.06 -32.33
N GLY A 205 45.39 -2.90 -32.27
CA GLY A 205 44.50 -2.97 -33.42
C GLY A 205 44.20 -4.41 -33.89
N THR A 206 44.65 -5.44 -33.19
CA THR A 206 44.36 -6.83 -33.53
C THR A 206 42.89 -7.14 -33.20
N PRO A 207 42.08 -7.58 -34.19
CA PRO A 207 40.75 -8.09 -33.91
C PRO A 207 40.84 -9.35 -33.05
N PHE A 208 40.08 -9.38 -31.95
CA PHE A 208 40.00 -10.54 -31.04
C PHE A 208 38.58 -11.01 -30.86
N VAL A 209 38.44 -12.27 -30.47
CA VAL A 209 37.20 -12.86 -29.95
C VAL A 209 37.55 -13.58 -28.65
N ILE A 210 36.82 -13.23 -27.59
CA ILE A 210 36.84 -13.96 -26.32
C ILE A 210 35.58 -14.82 -26.27
N THR A 211 35.74 -16.10 -25.96
CA THR A 211 34.65 -17.04 -25.71
C THR A 211 34.42 -17.20 -24.21
N GLY A 212 33.14 -17.38 -23.81
CA GLY A 212 32.83 -17.49 -22.42
C GLY A 212 31.34 -17.67 -22.17
N SER A 213 30.90 -17.21 -21.00
CA SER A 213 29.47 -17.13 -20.61
C SER A 213 29.24 -15.91 -19.74
N ASN A 214 27.96 -15.44 -19.70
CA ASN A 214 27.56 -14.28 -18.93
C ASN A 214 28.33 -12.99 -19.27
N LEU A 215 28.72 -12.83 -20.53
CA LEU A 215 29.54 -11.71 -21.03
C LEU A 215 28.70 -10.46 -21.33
N SER A 216 27.38 -10.47 -21.12
CA SER A 216 26.52 -9.34 -21.45
C SER A 216 26.98 -8.06 -20.74
N GLY A 217 27.18 -6.97 -21.51
CA GLY A 217 27.70 -5.70 -21.00
C GLY A 217 29.19 -5.72 -20.66
N ALA A 218 29.96 -6.69 -21.19
CA ALA A 218 31.36 -6.82 -20.88
C ALA A 218 32.19 -5.62 -21.38
N GLN A 219 33.10 -5.19 -20.51
CA GLN A 219 34.29 -4.39 -20.87
C GLN A 219 35.51 -5.29 -20.82
N VAL A 220 36.45 -5.09 -21.74
CA VAL A 220 37.66 -5.91 -21.84
C VAL A 220 38.89 -5.03 -21.67
N THR A 221 39.84 -5.46 -20.84
CA THR A 221 41.14 -4.78 -20.71
C THR A 221 42.28 -5.72 -20.97
N PHE A 222 43.37 -5.20 -21.49
CA PHE A 222 44.64 -5.89 -21.76
C PHE A 222 45.72 -5.24 -20.90
N GLY A 223 46.25 -5.92 -19.91
CA GLY A 223 47.19 -5.33 -18.96
C GLY A 223 46.63 -4.06 -18.25
N GLY A 224 45.32 -3.98 -18.09
CA GLY A 224 44.63 -2.81 -17.52
C GLY A 224 44.23 -1.73 -18.54
N VAL A 225 44.67 -1.81 -19.81
CA VAL A 225 44.34 -0.86 -20.88
C VAL A 225 43.05 -1.32 -21.57
N PRO A 226 42.01 -0.45 -21.70
CA PRO A 226 40.74 -0.82 -22.30
C PRO A 226 40.89 -1.19 -23.81
N ALA A 227 40.22 -2.28 -24.22
CA ALA A 227 39.99 -2.62 -25.60
C ALA A 227 39.01 -1.61 -26.24
N THR A 228 39.08 -1.51 -27.58
CA THR A 228 38.17 -0.64 -28.35
C THR A 228 37.17 -1.47 -29.16
N ASN A 229 36.04 -0.85 -29.50
CA ASN A 229 34.99 -1.45 -30.33
C ASN A 229 34.50 -2.81 -29.79
N VAL A 230 34.38 -2.94 -28.45
CA VAL A 230 33.93 -4.18 -27.85
C VAL A 230 32.43 -4.35 -28.10
N VAL A 231 32.08 -5.49 -28.72
CA VAL A 231 30.71 -5.93 -28.99
C VAL A 231 30.54 -7.32 -28.40
N VAL A 232 29.42 -7.51 -27.71
CA VAL A 232 29.04 -8.81 -27.11
C VAL A 232 27.86 -9.37 -27.90
N ASP A 233 27.86 -10.67 -28.17
CA ASP A 233 26.72 -11.34 -28.79
C ASP A 233 25.48 -11.31 -27.90
N PRO A 234 24.27 -11.39 -28.46
CA PRO A 234 23.03 -11.34 -27.67
C PRO A 234 22.89 -12.45 -26.63
N THR A 235 23.58 -13.57 -26.80
CA THR A 235 23.55 -14.69 -25.85
C THR A 235 24.60 -14.55 -24.74
N GLY A 236 25.50 -13.57 -24.82
CA GLY A 236 26.58 -13.36 -23.86
C GLY A 236 27.62 -14.46 -23.86
N THR A 237 27.82 -15.15 -24.99
CA THR A 237 28.74 -16.28 -25.08
C THR A 237 30.09 -15.91 -25.73
N PHE A 238 30.14 -14.76 -26.41
CA PHE A 238 31.41 -14.22 -26.90
C PHE A 238 31.42 -12.69 -26.90
N ALA A 239 32.63 -12.13 -26.76
CA ALA A 239 32.91 -10.70 -26.88
C ALA A 239 34.03 -10.51 -27.94
N ALA A 240 33.81 -9.60 -28.87
CA ALA A 240 34.77 -9.26 -29.92
C ALA A 240 35.17 -7.78 -29.83
N GLY A 241 36.37 -7.43 -30.26
CA GLY A 241 36.86 -6.05 -30.24
C GLY A 241 38.24 -5.93 -30.88
N LEU A 242 38.91 -4.79 -30.63
CA LEU A 242 40.28 -4.53 -31.08
C LEU A 242 41.19 -4.34 -29.86
N THR A 243 42.38 -4.97 -29.87
CA THR A 243 43.37 -4.82 -28.81
C THR A 243 43.86 -3.38 -28.73
N PRO A 244 44.11 -2.82 -27.57
CA PRO A 244 44.83 -1.58 -27.38
C PRO A 244 46.33 -1.78 -27.73
N ALA A 245 47.08 -0.70 -27.87
CA ALA A 245 48.54 -0.77 -27.87
C ALA A 245 49.03 -1.23 -26.49
N GLY A 246 50.11 -2.04 -26.45
CA GLY A 246 50.65 -2.60 -25.22
C GLY A 246 52.18 -2.83 -25.33
N ALA A 247 52.82 -3.00 -24.17
CA ALA A 247 54.23 -3.40 -24.15
C ALA A 247 54.42 -4.85 -24.65
N ALA A 248 55.50 -5.12 -25.35
CA ALA A 248 55.84 -6.49 -25.78
C ALA A 248 55.91 -7.42 -24.55
N GLY A 249 55.32 -8.60 -24.68
CA GLY A 249 55.17 -9.59 -23.60
C GLY A 249 53.73 -10.00 -23.35
N ASN A 250 53.52 -10.84 -22.34
CA ASN A 250 52.21 -11.33 -21.98
C ASN A 250 51.43 -10.28 -21.11
N ALA A 251 50.23 -9.97 -21.54
CA ALA A 251 49.30 -9.09 -20.84
C ALA A 251 48.08 -9.89 -20.32
N ALA A 252 47.72 -9.68 -19.09
CA ALA A 252 46.50 -10.25 -18.55
C ALA A 252 45.30 -9.65 -19.28
N VAL A 253 44.37 -10.49 -19.74
CA VAL A 253 43.10 -10.06 -20.33
C VAL A 253 42.00 -10.26 -19.34
N VAL A 254 41.32 -9.17 -18.96
CA VAL A 254 40.24 -9.19 -17.97
C VAL A 254 38.94 -8.74 -18.64
N VAL A 255 37.92 -9.54 -18.44
CA VAL A 255 36.52 -9.24 -18.83
C VAL A 255 35.77 -8.82 -17.59
N THR A 256 35.15 -7.64 -17.58
CA THR A 256 34.38 -7.11 -16.46
C THR A 256 32.94 -6.86 -16.92
N THR A 257 31.99 -7.36 -16.14
CA THR A 257 30.53 -7.11 -16.29
C THR A 257 29.98 -6.52 -15.00
N PRO A 258 28.74 -6.02 -14.97
CA PRO A 258 28.10 -5.61 -13.72
C PRO A 258 28.02 -6.72 -12.64
N ALA A 259 28.13 -7.99 -13.03
CA ALA A 259 28.10 -9.15 -12.13
C ALA A 259 29.47 -9.55 -11.56
N GLY A 260 30.56 -8.96 -12.04
CA GLY A 260 31.92 -9.28 -11.61
C GLY A 260 32.93 -9.30 -12.78
N SER A 261 34.10 -9.90 -12.55
CA SER A 261 35.15 -9.98 -13.56
C SER A 261 35.73 -11.39 -13.65
N ALA A 262 36.23 -11.70 -14.83
CA ALA A 262 36.95 -12.94 -15.16
C ALA A 262 38.24 -12.66 -15.92
N THR A 263 39.29 -13.38 -15.59
CA THR A 263 40.56 -13.31 -16.35
C THR A 263 40.55 -14.40 -17.42
N VAL A 264 40.91 -14.04 -18.65
CA VAL A 264 41.05 -15.00 -19.76
C VAL A 264 42.30 -15.85 -19.53
N PRO A 265 42.18 -17.19 -19.52
CA PRO A 265 43.35 -18.07 -19.36
C PRO A 265 44.42 -17.82 -20.43
N GLY A 266 45.69 -17.78 -20.03
CA GLY A 266 46.82 -17.54 -20.91
C GLY A 266 47.06 -16.08 -21.29
N GLY A 267 46.08 -15.20 -21.13
CA GLY A 267 46.22 -13.79 -21.50
C GLY A 267 46.40 -13.56 -22.98
N PHE A 268 47.04 -12.43 -23.34
CA PHE A 268 47.38 -12.07 -24.74
C PHE A 268 48.84 -11.66 -24.81
N THR A 269 49.58 -12.17 -25.80
CA THR A 269 50.99 -11.87 -25.97
C THR A 269 51.19 -10.81 -27.06
N TYR A 270 51.72 -9.65 -26.65
CA TYR A 270 52.16 -8.61 -27.59
C TYR A 270 53.53 -8.94 -28.15
N THR A 271 53.64 -9.00 -29.48
CA THR A 271 54.91 -9.17 -30.20
C THR A 271 55.49 -7.82 -30.56
N ALA A 272 56.83 -7.74 -30.59
CA ALA A 272 57.54 -6.54 -30.99
C ALA A 272 57.28 -6.13 -32.46
#